data_5370797cc32f34a75d92370d938171c7
#
_entry.id   5370797cc32f34a75d92370d938171c7
#
_cell.length_a   1.000
_cell.length_b   1.000
_cell.length_c   1.000
_cell.angle_alpha   90.00
_cell.angle_beta   90.00
_cell.angle_gamma   90.00
#
_symmetry.space_group_name_H-M   'P 1'
#
loop_
_entity.id
_entity.type
_entity.pdbx_description
1 polymer ?
#
loop_
_entity_poly.entity_id
_entity_poly.type
_entity_poly.pdbx_seq_one_letter_code
_entity_poly.pdbx_strand_id
1 'polypeptide(L)'
;VSFNNWDDNDSDWIGAILITNEQKSPRWIKLCKADSVFSDLSKIRNSIGSHDLGLKFLLQKIYRVIIEPLSLKFAKDIKTLIICPDAELNFIPFPALIDKNGSFLCEKYDIMNVSASRDLLFGNEPASKSKEISIFANPAFDDQDIEESLTIALMDTDRNAMRNLGFSPLPGTKKEAEELSLISDLNGYSVNSFSKLNASEKNLRAIKSPTILHLATHGFFISSEEEKKSKNRLAFLNDSQVEAPISNPMHRSGLALAGAKNTLKLWEEGKFVDPSNDGILTAEEASQLDLRDTWLTVLSACDTGSGVA
;
A
#
# COMPACT_ATOMS: atom_id res chain seq x y z
N VAL A 1 7.43 6.01 15.48
CA VAL A 1 7.70 4.73 16.16
C VAL A 1 8.86 4.10 15.45
N SER A 2 9.96 3.87 16.14
CA SER A 2 11.08 3.14 15.59
C SER A 2 11.32 1.88 16.41
N PHE A 3 11.69 0.80 15.73
CA PHE A 3 12.06 -0.46 16.38
C PHE A 3 13.55 -0.49 16.61
N ASN A 4 13.99 -0.87 17.79
CA ASN A 4 15.34 -1.29 18.03
C ASN A 4 15.30 -2.66 18.69
N ASN A 5 16.01 -3.64 18.12
CA ASN A 5 16.37 -4.86 18.82
C ASN A 5 17.20 -4.49 20.03
N TRP A 6 16.63 -4.65 21.21
CA TRP A 6 17.36 -4.57 22.46
C TRP A 6 17.47 -5.98 23.01
N ASP A 7 18.69 -6.45 23.04
CA ASP A 7 19.08 -7.74 23.57
C ASP A 7 18.73 -7.81 25.06
N ASP A 8 17.59 -8.39 25.36
CA ASP A 8 17.30 -9.05 26.62
C ASP A 8 16.36 -10.20 26.33
N ASN A 9 16.92 -11.39 26.12
CA ASN A 9 16.21 -12.64 25.90
C ASN A 9 15.36 -12.74 24.62
N ASP A 10 15.96 -12.77 23.43
CA ASP A 10 15.37 -13.28 22.17
C ASP A 10 13.98 -12.71 21.77
N SER A 11 13.58 -11.53 22.22
CA SER A 11 12.28 -10.96 21.85
C SER A 11 12.37 -9.50 21.41
N ASP A 12 11.85 -9.23 20.21
CA ASP A 12 11.72 -7.87 19.66
C ASP A 12 10.65 -7.07 20.40
N TRP A 13 10.93 -5.78 20.63
CA TRP A 13 10.02 -4.87 21.31
C TRP A 13 9.58 -3.73 20.42
N ILE A 14 8.33 -3.36 20.52
CA ILE A 14 7.78 -2.13 19.96
C ILE A 14 8.01 -1.00 20.95
N GLY A 15 8.56 0.11 20.45
CA GLY A 15 8.70 1.34 21.17
C GLY A 15 8.21 2.54 20.37
N ALA A 16 7.98 3.65 21.03
CA ALA A 16 7.58 4.90 20.40
C ALA A 16 8.46 6.06 20.83
N ILE A 17 8.82 6.92 19.90
CA ILE A 17 9.36 8.24 20.18
C ILE A 17 8.21 9.24 20.14
N LEU A 18 7.88 9.84 21.26
CA LEU A 18 6.83 10.85 21.37
C LEU A 18 7.45 12.25 21.35
N ILE A 19 6.93 13.11 20.48
CA ILE A 19 7.28 14.52 20.38
C ILE A 19 6.00 15.34 20.51
N THR A 20 6.00 16.34 21.37
CA THR A 20 4.86 17.27 21.55
C THR A 20 5.37 18.70 21.62
N ASN A 21 4.51 19.67 21.36
CA ASN A 21 4.88 21.11 21.39
C ASN A 21 5.33 21.58 22.78
N GLU A 22 4.88 20.91 23.86
CA GLU A 22 5.20 21.28 25.23
C GLU A 22 6.56 20.74 25.70
N GLN A 23 7.15 19.81 24.97
CA GLN A 23 8.37 19.10 25.38
C GLN A 23 9.59 19.60 24.62
N LYS A 24 10.66 19.90 25.37
CA LYS A 24 11.95 20.34 24.80
C LYS A 24 12.75 19.21 24.15
N SER A 25 12.39 17.95 24.39
CA SER A 25 13.10 16.78 23.87
C SER A 25 12.15 15.61 23.61
N PRO A 26 12.46 14.77 22.62
CA PRO A 26 11.71 13.55 22.35
C PRO A 26 11.72 12.61 23.55
N ARG A 27 10.64 11.88 23.77
CA ARG A 27 10.53 10.85 24.80
C ARG A 27 10.46 9.48 24.17
N TRP A 28 11.33 8.58 24.62
CA TRP A 28 11.23 7.17 24.30
C TRP A 28 10.25 6.48 25.25
N ILE A 29 9.36 5.66 24.71
CA ILE A 29 8.36 4.89 25.45
C ILE A 29 8.41 3.44 24.96
N LYS A 30 8.77 2.51 25.83
CA LYS A 30 8.67 1.07 25.56
C LYS A 30 7.21 0.66 25.66
N LEU A 31 6.66 -0.03 24.66
CA LEU A 31 5.24 -0.38 24.55
C LEU A 31 4.98 -1.86 24.87
N CYS A 32 5.27 -2.73 23.92
CA CYS A 32 4.94 -4.16 24.04
C CYS A 32 5.89 -5.03 23.22
N LYS A 33 5.75 -6.36 23.36
CA LYS A 33 6.46 -7.32 22.50
C LYS A 33 5.90 -7.31 21.07
N ALA A 34 6.77 -7.33 20.08
CA ALA A 34 6.42 -7.24 18.66
C ALA A 34 5.56 -8.41 18.19
N ASP A 35 5.94 -9.64 18.57
CA ASP A 35 5.25 -10.86 18.14
C ASP A 35 3.74 -10.83 18.43
N SER A 36 3.35 -10.27 19.59
CA SER A 36 1.94 -10.23 19.97
C SER A 36 1.10 -9.32 19.05
N VAL A 37 1.70 -8.21 18.59
CA VAL A 37 1.03 -7.27 17.67
C VAL A 37 1.03 -7.81 16.25
N PHE A 38 2.14 -8.35 15.78
CA PHE A 38 2.25 -8.87 14.40
C PHE A 38 1.32 -10.06 14.15
N SER A 39 1.19 -10.97 15.13
CA SER A 39 0.19 -12.04 15.06
C SER A 39 -1.25 -11.52 14.97
N ASP A 40 -1.58 -10.46 15.71
CA ASP A 40 -2.91 -9.87 15.66
C ASP A 40 -3.15 -9.08 14.37
N LEU A 41 -2.13 -8.41 13.80
CA LEU A 41 -2.23 -7.74 12.51
C LEU A 41 -2.53 -8.72 11.37
N SER A 42 -1.88 -9.88 11.36
CA SER A 42 -2.19 -10.93 10.38
C SER A 42 -3.65 -11.38 10.46
N LYS A 43 -4.20 -11.50 11.67
CA LYS A 43 -5.63 -11.83 11.86
C LYS A 43 -6.55 -10.69 11.39
N ILE A 44 -6.21 -9.44 11.69
CA ILE A 44 -6.98 -8.27 11.24
C ILE A 44 -7.05 -8.26 9.71
N ARG A 45 -5.92 -8.41 9.01
CA ARG A 45 -5.89 -8.46 7.54
C ARG A 45 -6.81 -9.54 6.98
N ASN A 46 -6.78 -10.73 7.55
CA ASN A 46 -7.65 -11.84 7.13
C ASN A 46 -9.13 -11.63 7.46
N SER A 47 -9.44 -10.78 8.43
CA SER A 47 -10.82 -10.47 8.87
C SER A 47 -11.43 -9.26 8.17
N ILE A 48 -10.64 -8.45 7.46
CA ILE A 48 -11.15 -7.32 6.68
C ILE A 48 -12.01 -7.86 5.52
N GLY A 49 -13.27 -7.42 5.46
CA GLY A 49 -14.24 -7.92 4.46
C GLY A 49 -15.08 -9.11 4.95
N SER A 50 -14.72 -9.75 6.05
CA SER A 50 -15.58 -10.70 6.76
C SER A 50 -16.31 -9.99 7.91
N HIS A 51 -17.56 -10.37 8.20
CA HIS A 51 -18.30 -9.84 9.36
C HIS A 51 -17.83 -10.55 10.64
N ASP A 52 -16.50 -10.56 10.87
CA ASP A 52 -15.90 -11.24 12.02
C ASP A 52 -16.06 -10.42 13.30
N LEU A 53 -16.81 -10.98 14.25
CA LEU A 53 -17.00 -10.38 15.59
C LEU A 53 -15.68 -10.23 16.37
N GLY A 54 -14.66 -11.01 16.00
CA GLY A 54 -13.32 -10.92 16.58
C GLY A 54 -12.53 -9.67 16.19
N LEU A 55 -12.86 -9.06 15.04
CA LEU A 55 -12.15 -7.88 14.55
C LEU A 55 -12.16 -6.71 15.54
N LYS A 56 -13.33 -6.42 16.11
CA LYS A 56 -13.47 -5.37 17.14
C LYS A 56 -12.55 -5.60 18.34
N PHE A 57 -12.48 -6.84 18.80
CA PHE A 57 -11.62 -7.20 19.95
C PHE A 57 -10.13 -7.01 19.59
N LEU A 58 -9.71 -7.39 18.39
CA LEU A 58 -8.33 -7.21 17.94
C LEU A 58 -7.96 -5.73 17.83
N LEU A 59 -8.84 -4.89 17.28
CA LEU A 59 -8.63 -3.44 17.19
C LEU A 59 -8.53 -2.79 18.57
N GLN A 60 -9.35 -3.22 19.53
CA GLN A 60 -9.26 -2.77 20.92
C GLN A 60 -7.98 -3.23 21.61
N LYS A 61 -7.54 -4.46 21.32
CA LYS A 61 -6.30 -5.00 21.89
C LYS A 61 -5.08 -4.20 21.40
N ILE A 62 -4.99 -3.89 20.11
CA ILE A 62 -3.90 -3.08 19.55
C ILE A 62 -3.96 -1.65 20.13
N TYR A 63 -5.14 -1.02 20.18
CA TYR A 63 -5.30 0.28 20.83
C TYR A 63 -4.68 0.30 22.23
N ARG A 64 -5.03 -0.68 23.07
CA ARG A 64 -4.58 -0.78 24.45
C ARG A 64 -3.07 -0.90 24.59
N VAL A 65 -2.39 -1.61 23.69
CA VAL A 65 -0.95 -1.84 23.80
C VAL A 65 -0.11 -0.79 23.09
N ILE A 66 -0.65 -0.11 22.07
CA ILE A 66 0.07 0.89 21.26
C ILE A 66 -0.33 2.32 21.64
N ILE A 67 -1.63 2.64 21.67
CA ILE A 67 -2.11 4.03 21.78
C ILE A 67 -2.33 4.43 23.24
N GLU A 68 -2.95 3.58 24.05
CA GLU A 68 -3.29 3.93 25.44
C GLU A 68 -2.05 4.36 26.26
N PRO A 69 -0.89 3.68 26.22
CA PRO A 69 0.30 4.12 26.94
C PRO A 69 0.83 5.49 26.48
N LEU A 70 0.64 5.83 25.20
CA LEU A 70 1.03 7.12 24.64
C LEU A 70 0.04 8.21 25.04
N SER A 71 -1.27 7.91 24.99
CA SER A 71 -2.34 8.86 25.29
C SER A 71 -2.27 9.43 26.71
N LEU A 72 -1.73 8.67 27.66
CA LEU A 72 -1.46 9.12 29.02
C LEU A 72 -0.41 10.25 29.10
N LYS A 73 0.31 10.48 28.02
CA LYS A 73 1.37 11.50 27.90
C LYS A 73 0.99 12.65 26.98
N PHE A 74 -0.20 12.60 26.38
CA PHE A 74 -0.69 13.67 25.51
C PHE A 74 -1.10 14.89 26.33
N ALA A 75 -0.94 16.08 25.78
CA ALA A 75 -1.55 17.28 26.32
C ALA A 75 -3.08 17.22 26.17
N LYS A 76 -3.80 17.92 27.01
CA LYS A 76 -5.29 17.81 27.11
C LYS A 76 -6.01 18.34 25.85
N ASP A 77 -5.37 19.20 25.09
CA ASP A 77 -5.92 19.91 23.93
C ASP A 77 -5.41 19.37 22.57
N ILE A 78 -4.72 18.23 22.57
CA ILE A 78 -4.25 17.62 21.33
C ILE A 78 -5.44 17.24 20.45
N LYS A 79 -5.41 17.72 19.20
CA LYS A 79 -6.40 17.40 18.16
C LYS A 79 -5.84 16.52 17.07
N THR A 80 -4.55 16.64 16.76
CA THR A 80 -3.91 15.94 15.66
C THR A 80 -2.84 14.98 16.15
N LEU A 81 -2.86 13.77 15.64
CA LEU A 81 -1.81 12.76 15.81
C LEU A 81 -1.08 12.55 14.49
N ILE A 82 0.21 12.86 14.46
CA ILE A 82 1.08 12.53 13.35
C ILE A 82 1.80 11.23 13.69
N ILE A 83 1.59 10.21 12.89
CA ILE A 83 2.09 8.85 13.12
C ILE A 83 3.08 8.51 12.01
N CYS A 84 4.28 8.11 12.41
CA CYS A 84 5.33 7.63 11.51
C CYS A 84 5.62 6.18 11.88
N PRO A 85 4.87 5.21 11.34
CA PRO A 85 5.08 3.80 11.64
C PRO A 85 6.30 3.26 10.91
N ASP A 86 6.89 2.18 11.43
CA ASP A 86 8.01 1.47 10.84
C ASP A 86 7.66 0.00 10.65
N ALA A 87 8.21 -0.63 9.62
CA ALA A 87 8.01 -2.04 9.26
C ALA A 87 6.53 -2.46 9.28
N GLU A 88 6.20 -3.59 9.92
CA GLU A 88 4.85 -4.15 10.01
C GLU A 88 3.84 -3.23 10.71
N LEU A 89 4.27 -2.21 11.45
CA LEU A 89 3.34 -1.23 12.03
C LEU A 89 2.62 -0.37 10.97
N ASN A 90 3.13 -0.31 9.75
CA ASN A 90 2.44 0.32 8.63
C ASN A 90 1.10 -0.37 8.31
N PHE A 91 0.91 -1.62 8.71
CA PHE A 91 -0.35 -2.35 8.54
C PHE A 91 -1.38 -2.09 9.65
N ILE A 92 -1.03 -1.32 10.68
CA ILE A 92 -2.00 -0.94 11.71
C ILE A 92 -2.99 0.07 11.11
N PRO A 93 -4.30 -0.24 11.11
CA PRO A 93 -5.32 0.71 10.69
C PRO A 93 -5.58 1.73 11.82
N PHE A 94 -4.63 2.63 12.09
CA PHE A 94 -4.67 3.56 13.21
C PHE A 94 -6.00 4.28 13.34
N PRO A 95 -6.62 4.83 12.27
CA PRO A 95 -7.91 5.50 12.39
C PRO A 95 -9.03 4.61 12.93
N ALA A 96 -8.98 3.31 12.63
CA ALA A 96 -10.00 2.31 13.01
C ALA A 96 -9.73 1.66 14.38
N LEU A 97 -8.64 1.97 15.05
CA LEU A 97 -8.38 1.44 16.40
C LEU A 97 -9.47 1.91 17.37
N ILE A 98 -9.92 1.02 18.26
CA ILE A 98 -11.08 1.24 19.13
C ILE A 98 -10.61 1.31 20.59
N ASP A 99 -11.04 2.34 21.29
CA ASP A 99 -10.76 2.49 22.72
C ASP A 99 -11.66 1.60 23.59
N LYS A 100 -11.44 1.64 24.90
CA LYS A 100 -12.24 0.90 25.89
C LYS A 100 -13.72 1.28 25.96
N ASN A 101 -14.07 2.48 25.47
CA ASN A 101 -15.46 2.96 25.45
C ASN A 101 -16.15 2.61 24.12
N GLY A 102 -15.44 2.02 23.16
CA GLY A 102 -15.95 1.66 21.84
C GLY A 102 -15.84 2.75 20.79
N SER A 103 -15.15 3.86 21.09
CA SER A 103 -14.92 4.96 20.13
C SER A 103 -13.70 4.69 19.27
N PHE A 104 -13.80 5.03 17.97
CA PHE A 104 -12.66 4.95 17.05
C PHE A 104 -11.64 6.06 17.34
N LEU A 105 -10.38 5.80 17.02
CA LEU A 105 -9.31 6.78 17.21
C LEU A 105 -9.54 8.04 16.36
N CYS A 106 -10.04 7.89 15.13
CA CYS A 106 -10.38 8.99 14.25
C CYS A 106 -11.57 9.86 14.73
N GLU A 107 -12.38 9.40 15.67
CA GLU A 107 -13.43 10.22 16.29
C GLU A 107 -12.85 11.21 17.32
N LYS A 108 -11.62 10.95 17.77
CA LYS A 108 -10.96 11.76 18.82
C LYS A 108 -9.88 12.66 18.28
N TYR A 109 -9.21 12.23 17.23
CA TYR A 109 -8.04 12.91 16.67
C TYR A 109 -8.08 12.93 15.14
N ASP A 110 -7.62 14.04 14.58
CA ASP A 110 -7.21 14.09 13.18
C ASP A 110 -5.91 13.28 13.04
N ILE A 111 -5.93 12.24 12.21
CA ILE A 111 -4.79 11.31 12.09
C ILE A 111 -4.10 11.53 10.77
N MET A 112 -2.81 11.82 10.82
CA MET A 112 -1.92 11.95 9.69
C MET A 112 -0.84 10.87 9.77
N ASN A 113 -0.75 10.02 8.75
CA ASN A 113 0.35 9.08 8.60
C ASN A 113 1.42 9.70 7.70
N VAL A 114 2.69 9.56 8.10
CA VAL A 114 3.85 10.00 7.31
C VAL A 114 4.84 8.86 7.18
N SER A 115 5.49 8.74 6.04
CA SER A 115 6.49 7.70 5.79
C SER A 115 7.79 7.94 6.54
N ALA A 116 8.15 9.22 6.70
CA ALA A 116 9.30 9.62 7.49
C ALA A 116 9.02 10.93 8.23
N SER A 117 9.53 11.09 9.42
CA SER A 117 9.35 12.31 10.22
C SER A 117 9.92 13.57 9.54
N ARG A 118 10.93 13.43 8.67
CA ARG A 118 11.47 14.52 7.87
C ARG A 118 10.47 15.10 6.88
N ASP A 119 9.44 14.34 6.47
CA ASP A 119 8.42 14.81 5.51
C ASP A 119 7.62 15.98 6.07
N LEU A 120 7.57 16.11 7.39
CA LEU A 120 6.96 17.25 8.09
C LEU A 120 7.72 18.58 7.90
N LEU A 121 8.97 18.50 7.45
CA LEU A 121 9.78 19.70 7.17
C LEU A 121 9.50 20.29 5.79
N PHE A 122 8.94 19.49 4.90
CA PHE A 122 8.54 19.94 3.57
C PHE A 122 7.13 20.52 3.68
N GLY A 123 7.01 21.85 3.54
CA GLY A 123 5.74 22.54 3.69
C GLY A 123 4.69 22.05 2.70
N ASN A 124 3.44 22.02 3.13
CA ASN A 124 2.26 21.70 2.31
C ASN A 124 1.88 22.86 1.36
N GLU A 125 2.84 23.46 0.67
CA GLU A 125 2.50 24.42 -0.37
C GLU A 125 1.87 23.63 -1.53
N PRO A 126 0.63 23.92 -1.92
CA PRO A 126 0.07 23.34 -3.13
C PRO A 126 0.91 23.81 -4.32
N ALA A 127 1.74 22.91 -4.82
CA ALA A 127 2.71 23.26 -5.84
C ALA A 127 2.05 23.64 -7.18
N SER A 128 0.86 23.11 -7.47
CA SER A 128 0.18 23.32 -8.76
C SER A 128 -0.91 24.38 -8.67
N LYS A 129 -0.84 25.36 -9.61
CA LYS A 129 -1.94 26.27 -9.93
C LYS A 129 -2.89 25.68 -10.98
N SER A 130 -2.56 24.56 -11.59
CA SER A 130 -3.44 23.91 -12.54
C SER A 130 -4.59 23.23 -11.80
N LYS A 131 -5.79 23.28 -12.40
CA LYS A 131 -6.94 22.51 -11.94
C LYS A 131 -7.10 21.32 -12.87
N GLU A 132 -6.23 20.32 -12.70
CA GLU A 132 -6.26 19.11 -13.52
C GLU A 132 -6.37 17.88 -12.64
N ILE A 133 -7.26 16.98 -13.00
CA ILE A 133 -7.38 15.67 -12.41
C ILE A 133 -7.16 14.59 -13.47
N SER A 134 -6.28 13.64 -13.19
CA SER A 134 -6.09 12.42 -14.00
C SER A 134 -6.65 11.22 -13.24
N ILE A 135 -7.59 10.51 -13.88
CA ILE A 135 -8.31 9.35 -13.30
C ILE A 135 -7.99 8.12 -14.12
N PHE A 136 -7.42 7.09 -13.47
CA PHE A 136 -7.18 5.76 -14.04
C PHE A 136 -8.10 4.79 -13.34
N ALA A 137 -9.04 4.18 -14.09
CA ALA A 137 -10.04 3.30 -13.50
C ALA A 137 -10.49 2.21 -14.48
N ASN A 138 -11.04 1.11 -13.94
CA ASN A 138 -11.59 0.02 -14.72
C ASN A 138 -10.63 -0.49 -15.82
N PRO A 139 -9.37 -0.82 -15.48
CA PRO A 139 -8.41 -1.33 -16.45
C PRO A 139 -8.89 -2.65 -17.07
N ALA A 140 -8.54 -2.87 -18.32
CA ALA A 140 -8.73 -4.16 -18.99
C ALA A 140 -7.53 -5.06 -18.68
N PHE A 141 -7.61 -5.84 -17.60
CA PHE A 141 -6.50 -6.69 -17.15
C PHE A 141 -6.15 -7.81 -18.12
N ASP A 142 -7.16 -8.33 -18.87
CA ASP A 142 -7.01 -9.45 -19.81
C ASP A 142 -6.67 -9.01 -21.24
N ASP A 143 -7.03 -7.79 -21.61
CA ASP A 143 -6.87 -7.29 -22.98
C ASP A 143 -5.54 -6.55 -23.12
N GLN A 144 -4.82 -6.80 -24.20
CA GLN A 144 -3.54 -6.16 -24.49
C GLN A 144 -3.26 -5.96 -25.96
N ASP A 145 -2.64 -4.79 -26.21
CA ASP A 145 -1.64 -4.61 -27.27
C ASP A 145 -0.24 -4.85 -26.66
N ILE A 146 0.09 -6.09 -26.25
CA ILE A 146 1.47 -6.44 -25.88
C ILE A 146 2.18 -6.87 -27.16
N GLU A 147 3.22 -6.14 -27.56
CA GLU A 147 4.17 -6.63 -28.54
C GLU A 147 4.95 -7.81 -27.94
N GLU A 148 4.69 -9.02 -28.44
CA GLU A 148 5.51 -10.20 -28.10
C GLU A 148 6.94 -9.96 -28.60
N SER A 149 7.84 -9.64 -27.70
CA SER A 149 9.27 -9.61 -28.03
C SER A 149 9.84 -11.02 -27.95
N LEU A 150 10.38 -11.51 -29.06
CA LEU A 150 11.04 -12.82 -29.18
C LEU A 150 12.40 -12.92 -28.47
N THR A 151 12.75 -11.96 -27.65
CA THR A 151 14.01 -11.95 -26.91
C THR A 151 13.88 -12.83 -25.67
N ILE A 152 14.64 -13.93 -25.60
CA ILE A 152 14.79 -14.74 -24.38
C ILE A 152 15.55 -13.85 -23.40
N ALA A 153 14.82 -13.11 -22.57
CA ALA A 153 15.40 -12.39 -21.45
C ALA A 153 15.64 -13.33 -20.28
N LEU A 154 16.74 -13.13 -19.61
CA LEU A 154 16.97 -13.71 -18.29
C LEU A 154 15.77 -13.30 -17.42
N MET A 155 15.00 -14.28 -16.94
CA MET A 155 13.81 -14.03 -16.12
C MET A 155 14.23 -13.24 -14.89
N ASP A 156 13.61 -12.08 -14.72
CA ASP A 156 13.75 -11.33 -13.48
C ASP A 156 13.14 -12.18 -12.36
N THR A 157 13.99 -12.59 -11.40
CA THR A 157 13.58 -13.46 -10.29
C THR A 157 12.50 -12.82 -9.43
N ASP A 158 12.47 -11.49 -9.36
CA ASP A 158 11.51 -10.75 -8.56
C ASP A 158 10.09 -10.83 -9.16
N ARG A 159 9.98 -10.92 -10.49
CA ARG A 159 8.70 -11.05 -11.20
C ARG A 159 8.08 -12.45 -11.09
N ASN A 160 8.89 -13.47 -10.85
CA ASN A 160 8.39 -14.84 -10.63
C ASN A 160 7.47 -14.94 -9.40
N ALA A 161 7.77 -14.17 -8.34
CA ALA A 161 6.94 -14.16 -7.14
C ALA A 161 5.55 -13.53 -7.34
N MET A 162 5.36 -12.76 -8.42
CA MET A 162 4.09 -12.11 -8.76
C MET A 162 3.14 -13.00 -9.57
N ARG A 163 3.57 -14.16 -10.08
CA ARG A 163 2.78 -15.05 -10.95
C ARG A 163 1.48 -15.56 -10.33
N ASN A 164 1.43 -15.64 -9.01
CA ASN A 164 0.24 -16.11 -8.29
C ASN A 164 -0.81 -15.01 -8.03
N LEU A 165 -0.57 -13.78 -8.48
CA LEU A 165 -1.52 -12.70 -8.34
C LEU A 165 -2.70 -12.89 -9.31
N GLY A 166 -3.92 -12.68 -8.81
CA GLY A 166 -5.13 -12.75 -9.61
C GLY A 166 -5.79 -11.37 -9.71
N PHE A 167 -6.03 -10.87 -10.95
CA PHE A 167 -6.69 -9.60 -11.16
C PHE A 167 -8.04 -9.81 -11.84
N SER A 168 -9.13 -9.72 -11.06
CA SER A 168 -10.51 -9.78 -11.57
C SER A 168 -11.00 -8.40 -12.02
N PRO A 169 -11.97 -8.32 -12.95
CA PRO A 169 -12.57 -7.04 -13.32
C PRO A 169 -13.13 -6.27 -12.14
N LEU A 170 -12.98 -4.95 -12.14
CA LEU A 170 -13.46 -4.04 -11.09
C LEU A 170 -14.54 -3.08 -11.62
N PRO A 171 -15.78 -3.54 -11.89
CA PRO A 171 -16.82 -2.71 -12.51
C PRO A 171 -17.21 -1.50 -11.66
N GLY A 172 -17.06 -1.57 -10.34
CA GLY A 172 -17.32 -0.47 -9.42
C GLY A 172 -16.46 0.75 -9.68
N THR A 173 -15.19 0.56 -10.09
CA THR A 173 -14.27 1.66 -10.35
C THR A 173 -14.63 2.47 -11.60
N LYS A 174 -15.41 1.90 -12.54
CA LYS A 174 -15.98 2.64 -13.65
C LYS A 174 -16.96 3.71 -13.15
N LYS A 175 -17.89 3.31 -12.27
CA LYS A 175 -18.87 4.22 -11.69
C LYS A 175 -18.19 5.31 -10.86
N GLU A 176 -17.18 4.93 -10.07
CA GLU A 176 -16.35 5.84 -9.30
C GLU A 176 -15.72 6.92 -10.20
N ALA A 177 -15.11 6.53 -11.32
CA ALA A 177 -14.52 7.47 -12.27
C ALA A 177 -15.56 8.41 -12.92
N GLU A 178 -16.74 7.89 -13.26
CA GLU A 178 -17.82 8.69 -13.83
C GLU A 178 -18.33 9.75 -12.84
N GLU A 179 -18.54 9.39 -11.58
CA GLU A 179 -18.95 10.29 -10.52
C GLU A 179 -17.87 11.34 -10.20
N LEU A 180 -16.61 10.93 -10.10
CA LEU A 180 -15.48 11.85 -9.88
C LEU A 180 -15.32 12.83 -11.04
N SER A 181 -15.46 12.37 -12.28
CA SER A 181 -15.39 13.24 -13.45
C SER A 181 -16.45 14.33 -13.39
N LEU A 182 -17.70 13.95 -13.07
CA LEU A 182 -18.81 14.92 -12.96
C LEU A 182 -18.56 15.94 -11.84
N ILE A 183 -18.15 15.49 -10.66
CA ILE A 183 -17.87 16.36 -9.52
C ILE A 183 -16.71 17.31 -9.86
N SER A 184 -15.67 16.81 -10.53
CA SER A 184 -14.48 17.59 -10.90
C SER A 184 -14.82 18.68 -11.91
N ASP A 185 -15.59 18.37 -12.95
CA ASP A 185 -16.06 19.33 -13.94
C ASP A 185 -16.91 20.44 -13.29
N LEU A 186 -17.82 20.09 -12.38
CA LEU A 186 -18.65 21.03 -11.64
C LEU A 186 -17.81 21.99 -10.76
N ASN A 187 -16.62 21.57 -10.34
CA ASN A 187 -15.69 22.38 -9.54
C ASN A 187 -14.60 23.06 -10.39
N GLY A 188 -14.72 22.99 -11.72
CA GLY A 188 -13.84 23.68 -12.66
C GLY A 188 -12.46 23.03 -12.81
N TYR A 189 -12.38 21.71 -12.61
CA TYR A 189 -11.19 20.91 -12.94
C TYR A 189 -11.27 20.43 -14.39
N SER A 190 -10.14 20.44 -15.09
CA SER A 190 -9.96 19.70 -16.34
C SER A 190 -9.77 18.22 -16.03
N VAL A 191 -10.59 17.35 -16.64
CA VAL A 191 -10.59 15.91 -16.33
C VAL A 191 -9.96 15.12 -17.47
N ASN A 192 -8.91 14.35 -17.15
CA ASN A 192 -8.32 13.33 -18.00
C ASN A 192 -8.68 11.94 -17.44
N SER A 193 -9.60 11.25 -18.08
CA SER A 193 -10.06 9.92 -17.65
C SER A 193 -9.52 8.82 -18.56
N PHE A 194 -8.83 7.85 -17.97
CA PHE A 194 -8.24 6.69 -18.63
C PHE A 194 -8.94 5.43 -18.14
N SER A 195 -9.49 4.66 -19.05
CA SER A 195 -10.20 3.42 -18.75
C SER A 195 -9.89 2.32 -19.76
N LYS A 196 -10.20 1.07 -19.41
CA LYS A 196 -9.96 -0.09 -20.24
C LYS A 196 -8.47 -0.18 -20.64
N LEU A 197 -8.15 -0.32 -21.92
CA LEU A 197 -6.77 -0.35 -22.44
C LEU A 197 -6.00 0.95 -22.16
N ASN A 198 -6.70 2.08 -22.08
CA ASN A 198 -6.06 3.36 -21.81
C ASN A 198 -5.63 3.52 -20.34
N ALA A 199 -6.17 2.73 -19.41
CA ALA A 199 -5.68 2.68 -18.02
C ALA A 199 -4.38 1.85 -17.96
N SER A 200 -3.37 2.24 -18.71
CA SER A 200 -2.09 1.55 -18.92
C SER A 200 -0.93 2.28 -18.25
N GLU A 201 0.17 1.58 -18.00
CA GLU A 201 1.40 2.19 -17.50
C GLU A 201 1.93 3.25 -18.45
N LYS A 202 1.91 2.99 -19.76
CA LYS A 202 2.35 3.94 -20.78
C LYS A 202 1.67 5.30 -20.61
N ASN A 203 0.34 5.31 -20.44
CA ASN A 203 -0.41 6.53 -20.26
C ASN A 203 -0.14 7.15 -18.88
N LEU A 204 0.03 6.32 -17.83
CA LEU A 204 0.36 6.81 -16.49
C LEU A 204 1.75 7.45 -16.44
N ARG A 205 2.74 6.90 -17.14
CA ARG A 205 4.07 7.50 -17.27
C ARG A 205 4.08 8.79 -18.13
N ALA A 206 3.08 8.96 -18.99
CA ALA A 206 2.97 10.12 -19.86
C ALA A 206 2.33 11.34 -19.19
N ILE A 207 1.59 11.18 -18.09
CA ILE A 207 1.01 12.32 -17.35
C ILE A 207 2.12 13.22 -16.78
N LYS A 208 1.82 14.49 -16.62
CA LYS A 208 2.76 15.50 -16.13
C LYS A 208 2.17 16.21 -14.92
N SER A 209 2.48 15.73 -13.74
CA SER A 209 2.13 16.37 -12.46
C SER A 209 0.70 16.94 -12.41
N PRO A 210 -0.36 16.13 -12.61
CA PRO A 210 -1.74 16.62 -12.45
C PRO A 210 -1.93 17.09 -11.00
N THR A 211 -2.81 18.04 -10.76
CA THR A 211 -3.11 18.51 -9.40
C THR A 211 -3.62 17.35 -8.52
N ILE A 212 -4.46 16.50 -9.11
CA ILE A 212 -5.00 15.30 -8.46
C ILE A 212 -4.76 14.09 -9.38
N LEU A 213 -4.16 13.04 -8.84
CA LEU A 213 -4.05 11.74 -9.48
C LEU A 213 -4.92 10.74 -8.72
N HIS A 214 -5.90 10.14 -9.43
CA HIS A 214 -6.78 9.12 -8.87
C HIS A 214 -6.56 7.78 -9.57
N LEU A 215 -6.16 6.75 -8.82
CA LEU A 215 -5.88 5.40 -9.32
C LEU A 215 -6.85 4.42 -8.67
N ALA A 216 -7.85 3.96 -9.42
CA ALA A 216 -8.88 3.01 -8.96
C ALA A 216 -8.67 1.64 -9.64
N THR A 217 -7.90 0.77 -8.98
CA THR A 217 -7.48 -0.51 -9.53
C THR A 217 -7.15 -1.52 -8.42
N HIS A 218 -6.58 -2.69 -8.77
CA HIS A 218 -6.01 -3.62 -7.79
C HIS A 218 -4.65 -3.13 -7.31
N GLY A 219 -4.45 -3.18 -5.99
CA GLY A 219 -3.13 -3.16 -5.37
C GLY A 219 -2.67 -4.57 -5.04
N PHE A 220 -1.37 -4.79 -4.92
CA PHE A 220 -0.79 -6.03 -4.41
C PHE A 220 0.36 -5.75 -3.46
N PHE A 221 0.55 -6.69 -2.53
CA PHE A 221 1.69 -6.72 -1.63
C PHE A 221 2.12 -8.16 -1.38
N ILE A 222 3.38 -8.47 -1.61
CA ILE A 222 3.98 -9.79 -1.42
C ILE A 222 4.77 -9.79 -0.11
N SER A 223 4.25 -10.46 0.91
CA SER A 223 4.92 -10.54 2.20
C SER A 223 6.14 -11.48 2.16
N SER A 224 7.10 -11.23 3.05
CA SER A 224 8.27 -12.13 3.21
C SER A 224 7.90 -13.54 3.69
N GLU A 225 6.74 -13.71 4.34
CA GLU A 225 6.23 -15.03 4.75
C GLU A 225 5.60 -15.79 3.58
N GLU A 226 4.96 -15.10 2.64
CA GLU A 226 4.42 -15.70 1.42
C GLU A 226 5.55 -16.19 0.52
N GLU A 227 6.65 -15.46 0.44
CA GLU A 227 7.88 -15.95 -0.22
C GLU A 227 8.40 -17.25 0.40
N LYS A 228 8.41 -17.35 1.74
CA LYS A 228 8.86 -18.57 2.44
C LYS A 228 7.91 -19.76 2.21
N LYS A 229 6.59 -19.50 2.12
CA LYS A 229 5.58 -20.56 1.85
C LYS A 229 5.65 -21.05 0.41
N SER A 230 5.90 -20.17 -0.56
CA SER A 230 6.14 -20.53 -1.95
C SER A 230 7.36 -21.45 -2.07
N LYS A 231 8.47 -21.11 -1.42
CA LYS A 231 9.68 -21.95 -1.35
C LYS A 231 9.41 -23.33 -0.77
N ASN A 232 8.63 -23.44 0.31
CA ASN A 232 8.35 -24.72 0.95
C ASN A 232 7.45 -25.62 0.08
N ARG A 233 6.52 -25.06 -0.71
CA ARG A 233 5.71 -25.84 -1.66
C ARG A 233 6.53 -26.41 -2.80
N LEU A 234 7.51 -25.68 -3.31
CA LEU A 234 8.39 -26.12 -4.39
C LEU A 234 9.48 -27.08 -3.92
N ALA A 235 9.92 -27.02 -2.66
CA ALA A 235 10.87 -27.97 -2.10
C ALA A 235 10.37 -29.43 -2.07
N PHE A 236 9.05 -29.66 -2.15
CA PHE A 236 8.47 -30.99 -2.27
C PHE A 236 8.41 -31.53 -3.72
N LEU A 237 8.61 -30.65 -4.70
CA LEU A 237 8.66 -31.00 -6.11
C LEU A 237 10.14 -30.96 -6.51
N ASN A 238 10.82 -32.06 -6.50
CA ASN A 238 12.22 -32.33 -6.77
C ASN A 238 12.81 -31.65 -8.04
N ASP A 239 12.57 -30.34 -8.22
CA ASP A 239 13.09 -29.59 -9.36
C ASP A 239 13.92 -28.38 -8.87
N SER A 240 15.13 -28.29 -9.41
CA SER A 240 16.25 -27.47 -8.96
C SER A 240 16.17 -25.97 -9.30
N GLN A 241 14.96 -25.40 -9.38
CA GLN A 241 14.76 -23.96 -9.48
C GLN A 241 14.18 -23.42 -8.19
N VAL A 242 15.04 -23.21 -7.20
CA VAL A 242 14.71 -22.43 -6.01
C VAL A 242 14.51 -20.99 -6.46
N GLU A 243 13.27 -20.53 -6.47
CA GLU A 243 12.98 -19.10 -6.71
C GLU A 243 13.78 -18.28 -5.70
N ALA A 244 14.61 -17.37 -6.20
CA ALA A 244 15.34 -16.44 -5.36
C ALA A 244 14.33 -15.49 -4.66
N PRO A 245 14.61 -15.04 -3.43
CA PRO A 245 13.74 -14.05 -2.78
C PRO A 245 13.71 -12.76 -3.59
N ILE A 246 12.59 -12.02 -3.50
CA ILE A 246 12.51 -10.68 -4.08
C ILE A 246 13.65 -9.84 -3.48
N SER A 247 14.63 -9.51 -4.31
CA SER A 247 15.86 -8.84 -3.89
C SER A 247 15.60 -7.37 -3.54
N ASN A 248 14.70 -6.73 -4.32
CA ASN A 248 14.32 -5.33 -4.12
C ASN A 248 12.97 -5.25 -3.39
N PRO A 249 12.93 -4.70 -2.15
CA PRO A 249 11.68 -4.54 -1.42
C PRO A 249 10.62 -3.71 -2.15
N MET A 250 11.02 -2.81 -3.03
CA MET A 250 10.10 -1.98 -3.83
C MET A 250 9.38 -2.76 -4.94
N HIS A 251 9.82 -3.98 -5.24
CA HIS A 251 9.09 -4.88 -6.16
C HIS A 251 8.00 -5.70 -5.45
N ARG A 252 7.91 -5.63 -4.12
CA ARG A 252 6.91 -6.40 -3.34
C ARG A 252 5.52 -5.79 -3.35
N SER A 253 5.40 -4.54 -3.75
CA SER A 253 4.11 -3.84 -3.80
C SER A 253 3.95 -3.10 -5.11
N GLY A 254 2.71 -2.92 -5.52
CA GLY A 254 2.41 -2.20 -6.73
C GLY A 254 0.92 -2.17 -7.06
N LEU A 255 0.62 -1.71 -8.26
CA LEU A 255 -0.72 -1.60 -8.80
C LEU A 255 -0.82 -2.37 -10.12
N ALA A 256 -1.99 -2.98 -10.36
CA ALA A 256 -2.27 -3.63 -11.63
C ALA A 256 -3.00 -2.66 -12.57
N LEU A 257 -2.49 -2.53 -13.78
CA LEU A 257 -3.05 -1.70 -14.84
C LEU A 257 -3.49 -2.58 -16.04
N ALA A 258 -3.87 -1.95 -17.15
CA ALA A 258 -4.27 -2.68 -18.35
C ALA A 258 -3.19 -3.68 -18.76
N GLY A 259 -3.60 -4.92 -19.02
CA GLY A 259 -2.71 -6.00 -19.44
C GLY A 259 -2.08 -6.85 -18.36
N ALA A 260 -2.14 -6.45 -17.11
CA ALA A 260 -1.47 -7.12 -16.00
C ALA A 260 -1.67 -8.65 -15.98
N LYS A 261 -2.89 -9.12 -16.23
CA LYS A 261 -3.20 -10.57 -16.20
C LYS A 261 -2.59 -11.33 -17.38
N ASN A 262 -2.49 -10.70 -18.55
CA ASN A 262 -1.83 -11.31 -19.69
C ASN A 262 -0.32 -11.41 -19.46
N THR A 263 0.26 -10.38 -18.84
CA THR A 263 1.66 -10.42 -18.42
C THR A 263 1.95 -11.59 -17.50
N LEU A 264 1.10 -11.83 -16.49
CA LEU A 264 1.27 -12.99 -15.60
C LEU A 264 1.26 -14.31 -16.38
N LYS A 265 0.33 -14.48 -17.34
CA LYS A 265 0.27 -15.68 -18.20
C LYS A 265 1.54 -15.85 -19.05
N LEU A 266 2.02 -14.75 -19.66
CA LEU A 266 3.23 -14.77 -20.48
C LEU A 266 4.47 -15.15 -19.65
N TRP A 267 4.54 -14.67 -18.40
CA TRP A 267 5.59 -15.07 -17.47
C TRP A 267 5.50 -16.55 -17.06
N GLU A 268 4.28 -17.11 -16.89
CA GLU A 268 4.09 -18.55 -16.67
C GLU A 268 4.60 -19.37 -17.86
N GLU A 269 4.45 -18.86 -19.08
CA GLU A 269 4.94 -19.47 -20.32
C GLU A 269 6.44 -19.22 -20.58
N GLY A 270 7.13 -18.51 -19.68
CA GLY A 270 8.55 -18.16 -19.82
C GLY A 270 8.83 -17.10 -20.88
N LYS A 271 7.82 -16.32 -21.28
CA LYS A 271 7.95 -15.26 -22.28
C LYS A 271 8.36 -13.94 -21.63
N PHE A 272 9.13 -13.16 -22.35
CA PHE A 272 9.50 -11.80 -21.95
C PHE A 272 8.36 -10.82 -22.28
N VAL A 273 8.12 -9.89 -21.36
CA VAL A 273 7.23 -8.74 -21.55
C VAL A 273 8.03 -7.48 -21.26
N ASP A 274 7.86 -6.42 -22.05
CA ASP A 274 8.52 -5.14 -21.80
C ASP A 274 8.07 -4.56 -20.45
N PRO A 275 8.99 -4.40 -19.49
CA PRO A 275 8.64 -3.86 -18.17
C PRO A 275 8.05 -2.46 -18.19
N SER A 276 8.28 -1.69 -19.25
CA SER A 276 7.78 -0.31 -19.31
C SER A 276 6.26 -0.20 -19.55
N ASN A 277 5.60 -1.32 -19.93
CA ASN A 277 4.16 -1.35 -20.20
C ASN A 277 3.58 -2.77 -20.00
N ASP A 278 4.03 -3.48 -19.00
CA ASP A 278 3.54 -4.84 -18.70
C ASP A 278 2.25 -4.84 -17.85
N GLY A 279 1.77 -3.68 -17.45
CA GLY A 279 0.58 -3.53 -16.63
C GLY A 279 0.81 -3.79 -15.14
N ILE A 280 2.03 -4.06 -14.69
CA ILE A 280 2.42 -4.29 -13.29
C ILE A 280 3.26 -3.11 -12.81
N LEU A 281 2.64 -2.06 -12.33
CA LEU A 281 3.35 -0.90 -11.80
C LEU A 281 3.87 -1.20 -10.39
N THR A 282 5.16 -1.51 -10.26
CA THR A 282 5.81 -1.71 -8.97
C THR A 282 6.01 -0.39 -8.22
N ALA A 283 6.27 -0.44 -6.90
CA ALA A 283 6.59 0.76 -6.13
C ALA A 283 7.86 1.47 -6.64
N GLU A 284 8.85 0.72 -7.16
CA GLU A 284 10.04 1.31 -7.78
C GLU A 284 9.66 2.13 -9.02
N GLU A 285 8.85 1.58 -9.91
CA GLU A 285 8.37 2.26 -11.11
C GLU A 285 7.48 3.45 -10.78
N ALA A 286 6.61 3.31 -9.77
CA ALA A 286 5.79 4.41 -9.28
C ALA A 286 6.64 5.58 -8.74
N SER A 287 7.79 5.30 -8.14
CA SER A 287 8.72 6.33 -7.64
C SER A 287 9.34 7.20 -8.76
N GLN A 288 9.27 6.75 -10.02
CA GLN A 288 9.79 7.45 -11.19
C GLN A 288 8.74 8.32 -11.88
N LEU A 289 7.48 8.31 -11.43
CA LEU A 289 6.43 9.14 -11.98
C LEU A 289 6.71 10.64 -11.69
N ASP A 290 6.40 11.49 -12.66
CA ASP A 290 6.50 12.95 -12.47
C ASP A 290 5.26 13.48 -11.74
N LEU A 291 5.33 13.49 -10.40
CA LEU A 291 4.27 13.94 -9.50
C LEU A 291 4.71 15.16 -8.66
N ARG A 292 5.71 15.91 -9.10
CA ARG A 292 6.31 17.02 -8.33
C ARG A 292 5.32 18.10 -7.94
N ASP A 293 4.35 18.38 -8.80
CA ASP A 293 3.31 19.38 -8.58
C ASP A 293 1.95 18.76 -8.23
N THR A 294 1.89 17.44 -8.03
CA THR A 294 0.67 16.73 -7.62
C THR A 294 0.42 16.96 -6.15
N TRP A 295 -0.71 17.60 -5.84
CA TRP A 295 -1.12 17.89 -4.47
C TRP A 295 -1.73 16.66 -3.77
N LEU A 296 -2.49 15.86 -4.52
CA LEU A 296 -3.20 14.71 -3.96
C LEU A 296 -3.09 13.50 -4.90
N THR A 297 -2.62 12.39 -4.37
CA THR A 297 -2.73 11.08 -5.01
C THR A 297 -3.69 10.22 -4.20
N VAL A 298 -4.75 9.73 -4.86
CA VAL A 298 -5.74 8.82 -4.26
C VAL A 298 -5.52 7.44 -4.84
N LEU A 299 -5.30 6.46 -3.96
CA LEU A 299 -5.24 5.04 -4.31
C LEU A 299 -6.53 4.37 -3.83
N SER A 300 -7.51 4.22 -4.74
CA SER A 300 -8.72 3.43 -4.51
C SER A 300 -8.42 1.98 -4.90
N ALA A 301 -7.60 1.33 -4.08
CA ALA A 301 -7.10 0.00 -4.32
C ALA A 301 -7.05 -0.77 -3.00
N CYS A 302 -7.45 -2.04 -3.02
CA CYS A 302 -7.32 -2.94 -1.88
C CYS A 302 -6.01 -3.72 -1.99
N ASP A 303 -5.43 -4.11 -0.86
CA ASP A 303 -4.40 -5.14 -0.82
C ASP A 303 -5.04 -6.48 -1.19
N THR A 304 -4.99 -6.82 -2.45
CA THR A 304 -5.51 -8.10 -2.97
C THR A 304 -4.49 -9.24 -2.86
N GLY A 305 -3.32 -8.99 -2.29
CA GLY A 305 -2.31 -10.01 -2.01
C GLY A 305 -2.73 -11.04 -0.95
N SER A 306 -3.92 -10.87 -0.35
CA SER A 306 -4.52 -11.85 0.57
C SER A 306 -5.40 -12.89 -0.14
N GLY A 307 -5.46 -12.88 -1.47
CA GLY A 307 -6.24 -13.83 -2.25
C GLY A 307 -5.61 -15.22 -2.30
N VAL A 308 -5.67 -15.95 -1.18
CA VAL A 308 -5.63 -17.41 -1.20
C VAL A 308 -7.06 -17.85 -0.85
N ALA A 309 -7.83 -18.17 -1.87
CA ALA A 309 -9.01 -19.00 -1.72
C ALA A 309 -8.61 -20.44 -1.50
#